data_1e921d9b029472e80543b1be391ad92a
#
_entry.id   1e921d9b029472e80543b1be391ad92a
#
_cell.length_a   1.000
_cell.length_b   1.000
_cell.length_c   1.000
_cell.angle_alpha   90.00
_cell.angle_beta   90.00
_cell.angle_gamma   90.00
#
_symmetry.space_group_name_H-M   'P 1'
#
loop_
_entity.id
_entity.type
_entity.pdbx_description
1 polymer ?
#
loop_
_entity_poly.entity_id
_entity_poly.type
_entity_poly.pdbx_seq_one_letter_code
_entity_poly.pdbx_strand_id
1 'polypeptide(L)'
;MTTATGTATTATSTGRRFVRADGPDKVTGSGRYTADLSMTGLLTAKFRYAQVSHGRITKLDVSAARAMPGVFAVLTADDVPPVRFGPMVQDRTLFARDIVCFEGEIVAAVAAVAFCGFVAALIA
;
A
#
# COMPACT_ATOMS: atom_id res chain seq x y z
N MET A 1 -34.38 -27.98 17.60
CA MET A 1 -33.15 -28.49 16.95
C MET A 1 -33.57 -28.98 15.58
N THR A 2 -33.54 -28.11 14.59
CA THR A 2 -34.06 -28.40 13.25
C THR A 2 -32.91 -28.50 12.28
N THR A 3 -32.56 -29.71 11.89
CA THR A 3 -31.51 -30.02 10.92
C THR A 3 -32.00 -29.71 9.52
N ALA A 4 -31.52 -28.67 8.88
CA ALA A 4 -31.77 -28.41 7.49
C ALA A 4 -30.83 -29.27 6.64
N THR A 5 -31.35 -30.36 6.10
CA THR A 5 -30.68 -31.20 5.11
C THR A 5 -30.73 -30.51 3.75
N GLY A 6 -29.69 -29.75 3.44
CA GLY A 6 -29.51 -29.12 2.13
C GLY A 6 -29.08 -30.15 1.10
N THR A 7 -30.01 -30.53 0.20
CA THR A 7 -29.71 -31.35 -0.98
C THR A 7 -28.77 -30.56 -1.90
N ALA A 8 -27.55 -31.04 -2.07
CA ALA A 8 -26.60 -30.49 -3.03
C ALA A 8 -27.09 -30.76 -4.46
N THR A 9 -27.78 -29.81 -5.05
CA THR A 9 -28.14 -29.85 -6.46
C THR A 9 -26.92 -29.48 -7.28
N THR A 10 -26.44 -30.41 -8.10
CA THR A 10 -25.36 -30.14 -9.07
C THR A 10 -25.85 -29.07 -10.03
N ALA A 11 -25.38 -27.85 -9.79
CA ALA A 11 -25.87 -26.70 -10.53
C ALA A 11 -24.97 -26.45 -11.73
N THR A 12 -25.50 -26.61 -12.93
CA THR A 12 -24.94 -26.07 -14.15
C THR A 12 -24.86 -24.54 -14.00
N SER A 13 -23.68 -23.96 -14.17
CA SER A 13 -23.45 -22.54 -13.96
C SER A 13 -24.14 -21.62 -14.99
N THR A 14 -24.53 -22.17 -16.12
CA THR A 14 -25.14 -21.42 -17.23
C THR A 14 -26.60 -21.13 -16.95
N GLY A 15 -27.01 -19.86 -16.98
CA GLY A 15 -28.42 -19.44 -16.81
C GLY A 15 -28.87 -19.27 -15.35
N ARG A 16 -28.01 -19.48 -14.35
CA ARG A 16 -28.35 -19.24 -12.93
C ARG A 16 -27.85 -17.86 -12.49
N ARG A 17 -28.74 -17.16 -11.79
CA ARG A 17 -28.37 -15.93 -11.11
C ARG A 17 -27.56 -16.28 -9.85
N PHE A 18 -26.26 -16.01 -9.88
CA PHE A 18 -25.43 -16.12 -8.70
C PHE A 18 -25.54 -14.85 -7.87
N VAL A 19 -25.82 -15.03 -6.59
CA VAL A 19 -25.68 -13.94 -5.62
C VAL A 19 -24.19 -13.82 -5.30
N ARG A 20 -23.66 -12.63 -5.48
CA ARG A 20 -22.28 -12.33 -5.14
C ARG A 20 -22.08 -12.52 -3.63
N ALA A 21 -21.08 -13.30 -3.22
CA ALA A 21 -20.84 -13.66 -1.82
C ALA A 21 -20.61 -12.43 -0.92
N ASP A 22 -19.91 -11.42 -1.45
CA ASP A 22 -19.62 -10.16 -0.76
C ASP A 22 -20.66 -9.04 -1.00
N GLY A 23 -21.74 -9.37 -1.70
CA GLY A 23 -22.81 -8.42 -2.07
C GLY A 23 -23.56 -7.87 -0.86
N PRO A 24 -24.07 -8.70 0.04
CA PRO A 24 -24.79 -8.25 1.22
C PRO A 24 -23.98 -7.31 2.09
N ASP A 25 -22.72 -7.64 2.34
CA ASP A 25 -21.83 -6.83 3.18
C ASP A 25 -21.55 -5.45 2.58
N LYS A 26 -21.47 -5.37 1.24
CA LYS A 26 -21.25 -4.11 0.54
C LYS A 26 -22.48 -3.20 0.55
N VAL A 27 -23.66 -3.75 0.34
CA VAL A 27 -24.89 -2.93 0.31
C VAL A 27 -25.38 -2.53 1.69
N THR A 28 -25.06 -3.29 2.72
CA THR A 28 -25.37 -2.95 4.12
C THR A 28 -24.30 -2.08 4.78
N GLY A 29 -23.13 -1.91 4.14
CA GLY A 29 -21.99 -1.19 4.73
C GLY A 29 -21.29 -1.96 5.85
N SER A 30 -21.56 -3.26 6.01
CA SER A 30 -20.89 -4.10 7.00
C SER A 30 -19.50 -4.60 6.54
N GLY A 31 -19.22 -4.52 5.24
CA GLY A 31 -17.94 -4.88 4.66
C GLY A 31 -16.81 -3.98 5.16
N ARG A 32 -15.80 -4.58 5.78
CA ARG A 32 -14.62 -3.86 6.31
C ARG A 32 -13.49 -3.92 5.31
N TYR A 33 -12.90 -2.78 5.02
CA TYR A 33 -11.73 -2.62 4.16
C TYR A 33 -10.50 -2.26 4.99
N THR A 34 -9.33 -2.38 4.40
CA THR A 34 -8.07 -2.03 5.09
C THR A 34 -8.05 -0.60 5.62
N ALA A 35 -8.70 0.33 4.91
CA ALA A 35 -8.80 1.72 5.32
C ALA A 35 -9.70 1.95 6.55
N ASP A 36 -10.60 1.01 6.84
CA ASP A 36 -11.52 1.09 7.99
C ASP A 36 -10.91 0.50 9.27
N LEU A 37 -9.69 -0.04 9.18
CA LEU A 37 -8.99 -0.60 10.31
C LEU A 37 -8.47 0.53 11.19
N SER A 38 -8.92 0.56 12.43
CA SER A 38 -8.45 1.47 13.46
C SER A 38 -7.87 0.68 14.62
N MET A 39 -6.63 0.97 14.97
CA MET A 39 -5.93 0.34 16.10
C MET A 39 -5.14 1.40 16.86
N THR A 40 -5.05 1.24 18.18
CA THR A 40 -4.23 2.12 19.01
C THR A 40 -2.76 2.01 18.61
N GLY A 41 -2.12 3.14 18.34
CA GLY A 41 -0.72 3.18 17.91
C GLY A 41 -0.50 2.89 16.43
N LEU A 42 -1.57 2.87 15.61
CA LEU A 42 -1.44 2.70 14.16
C LEU A 42 -0.64 3.85 13.55
N LEU A 43 0.39 3.52 12.81
CA LEU A 43 1.17 4.48 12.02
C LEU A 43 0.63 4.55 10.60
N THR A 44 0.66 5.75 10.04
CA THR A 44 0.33 5.98 8.63
C THR A 44 1.63 6.04 7.82
N ALA A 45 1.71 5.22 6.80
CA ALA A 45 2.81 5.27 5.84
C ALA A 45 2.46 6.18 4.66
N LYS A 46 3.40 7.03 4.27
CA LYS A 46 3.35 7.85 3.06
C LYS A 46 4.62 7.63 2.25
N PHE A 47 4.45 7.65 0.93
CA PHE A 47 5.55 7.46 -0.01
C PHE A 47 5.90 8.78 -0.69
N ARG A 48 7.20 8.99 -0.89
CA ARG A 48 7.70 10.01 -1.81
C ARG A 48 7.92 9.36 -3.17
N TYR A 49 7.29 9.95 -4.16
CA TYR A 49 7.40 9.53 -5.54
C TYR A 49 8.30 10.47 -6.33
N ALA A 50 9.03 9.92 -7.27
CA ALA A 50 9.78 10.70 -8.26
C ALA A 50 8.83 11.51 -9.14
N GLN A 51 9.20 12.74 -9.44
CA GLN A 51 8.43 13.66 -10.30
C GLN A 51 9.08 13.83 -11.68
N VAL A 52 10.01 12.95 -12.00
CA VAL A 52 10.71 12.94 -13.29
C VAL A 52 10.55 11.57 -13.93
N SER A 53 10.44 11.54 -15.25
CA SER A 53 10.25 10.31 -16.01
C SER A 53 11.55 9.47 -16.08
N HIS A 54 12.71 10.12 -16.02
CA HIS A 54 14.01 9.46 -15.94
C HIS A 54 15.04 10.43 -15.38
N GLY A 55 15.89 9.96 -14.47
CA GLY A 55 16.91 10.81 -13.89
C GLY A 55 17.81 10.09 -12.90
N ARG A 56 18.94 10.67 -12.63
CA ARG A 56 19.87 10.17 -11.60
C ARG A 56 19.60 10.88 -10.28
N ILE A 57 19.50 10.12 -9.21
CA ILE A 57 19.42 10.63 -7.84
C ILE A 57 20.83 11.04 -7.42
N THR A 58 21.09 12.34 -7.33
CA THR A 58 22.40 12.87 -6.93
C THR A 58 22.50 13.01 -5.43
N LYS A 59 21.38 13.30 -4.76
CA LYS A 59 21.30 13.45 -3.30
C LYS A 59 19.89 13.17 -2.84
N LEU A 60 19.74 12.38 -1.78
CA LEU A 60 18.50 12.18 -1.05
C LEU A 60 18.76 12.56 0.41
N ASP A 61 18.20 13.67 0.86
CA ASP A 61 18.37 14.15 2.22
C ASP A 61 17.08 13.94 3.00
N VAL A 62 17.11 13.04 3.96
CA VAL A 62 15.96 12.68 4.82
C VAL A 62 16.16 13.16 6.26
N SER A 63 17.19 13.94 6.55
CA SER A 63 17.54 14.38 7.90
C SER A 63 16.42 15.21 8.54
N ALA A 64 15.86 16.15 7.81
CA ALA A 64 14.74 16.97 8.25
C ALA A 64 13.50 16.12 8.57
N ALA A 65 13.21 15.11 7.72
CA ALA A 65 12.10 14.19 7.94
C ALA A 65 12.30 13.35 9.20
N ARG A 66 13.51 12.86 9.45
CA ARG A 66 13.84 12.08 10.65
C ARG A 66 13.78 12.91 11.94
N ALA A 67 14.06 14.21 11.87
CA ALA A 67 14.03 15.11 13.03
C ALA A 67 12.62 15.56 13.42
N MET A 68 11.61 15.28 12.64
CA MET A 68 10.26 15.76 12.91
C MET A 68 9.55 15.02 14.02
N PRO A 69 8.85 15.74 14.91
CA PRO A 69 8.04 15.13 15.93
C PRO A 69 6.88 14.33 15.31
N GLY A 70 6.68 13.10 15.80
CA GLY A 70 5.64 12.20 15.30
C GLY A 70 6.06 11.29 14.13
N VAL A 71 7.26 11.45 13.59
CA VAL A 71 7.86 10.52 12.63
C VAL A 71 8.56 9.40 13.39
N PHE A 72 8.17 8.16 13.10
CA PHE A 72 8.75 6.98 13.73
C PHE A 72 9.85 6.34 12.88
N ALA A 73 9.68 6.33 11.58
CA ALA A 73 10.66 5.77 10.68
C ALA A 73 10.64 6.48 9.33
N VAL A 74 11.82 6.63 8.75
CA VAL A 74 12.00 7.04 7.34
C VAL A 74 12.85 5.98 6.67
N LEU A 75 12.30 5.35 5.66
CA LEU A 75 12.91 4.28 4.89
C LEU A 75 13.35 4.79 3.52
N THR A 76 14.55 4.43 3.14
CA THR A 76 15.15 4.75 1.85
C THR A 76 15.67 3.46 1.20
N ALA A 77 16.25 3.56 0.02
CA ALA A 77 16.87 2.43 -0.65
C ALA A 77 18.01 1.78 0.15
N ASP A 78 18.65 2.52 1.06
CA ASP A 78 19.75 2.01 1.88
C ASP A 78 19.28 1.17 3.06
N ASP A 79 18.06 1.41 3.51
CA ASP A 79 17.43 0.68 4.63
C ASP A 79 16.83 -0.67 4.19
N VAL A 80 16.81 -0.95 2.88
CA VAL A 80 16.15 -2.14 2.32
C VAL A 80 17.16 -2.99 1.52
N PRO A 81 17.09 -4.33 1.63
CA PRO A 81 17.94 -5.21 0.84
C PRO A 81 17.78 -4.94 -0.67
N PRO A 82 18.85 -5.03 -1.47
CA PRO A 82 18.82 -4.78 -2.90
C PRO A 82 18.21 -5.96 -3.67
N VAL A 83 17.03 -6.41 -3.24
CA VAL A 83 16.30 -7.49 -3.90
C VAL A 83 15.46 -6.90 -5.02
N ARG A 84 15.55 -7.53 -6.19
CA ARG A 84 14.68 -7.22 -7.32
C ARG A 84 13.48 -8.16 -7.33
N PHE A 85 12.35 -7.67 -7.73
CA PHE A 85 11.11 -8.43 -7.85
C PHE A 85 10.39 -8.10 -9.15
N GLY A 86 9.49 -8.98 -9.55
CA GLY A 86 8.67 -8.87 -10.75
C GLY A 86 8.03 -10.21 -11.09
N PRO A 87 6.85 -10.22 -11.71
CA PRO A 87 6.13 -11.47 -12.00
C PRO A 87 6.78 -12.32 -13.10
N MET A 88 7.42 -11.69 -14.07
CA MET A 88 8.09 -12.39 -15.20
C MET A 88 9.56 -11.98 -15.30
N VAL A 89 9.84 -10.69 -15.15
CA VAL A 89 11.19 -10.14 -15.15
C VAL A 89 11.41 -9.46 -13.82
N GLN A 90 12.48 -9.84 -13.11
CA GLN A 90 12.83 -9.26 -11.82
C GLN A 90 13.69 -8.01 -12.03
N ASP A 91 13.07 -6.95 -12.48
CA ASP A 91 13.72 -5.68 -12.82
C ASP A 91 13.39 -4.54 -11.86
N ARG A 92 12.38 -4.72 -10.98
CA ARG A 92 11.92 -3.68 -10.06
C ARG A 92 12.61 -3.78 -8.71
N THR A 93 12.98 -2.62 -8.19
CA THR A 93 13.41 -2.45 -6.79
C THR A 93 12.27 -1.82 -5.97
N LEU A 94 12.31 -1.99 -4.65
CA LEU A 94 11.28 -1.40 -3.77
C LEU A 94 11.38 0.13 -3.73
N PHE A 95 12.60 0.66 -3.71
CA PHE A 95 12.90 2.09 -3.80
C PHE A 95 13.89 2.33 -4.94
N ALA A 96 13.75 3.47 -5.63
CA ALA A 96 14.75 3.94 -6.57
C ALA A 96 16.07 4.17 -5.81
N ARG A 97 17.17 3.57 -6.27
CA ARG A 97 18.48 3.65 -5.60
C ARG A 97 19.35 4.72 -6.23
N ASP A 98 19.71 4.57 -7.47
CA ASP A 98 20.64 5.47 -8.17
C ASP A 98 19.96 6.22 -9.32
N ILE A 99 19.00 5.56 -9.97
CA ILE A 99 18.31 6.04 -11.16
C ILE A 99 16.81 5.86 -10.95
N VAL A 100 16.07 6.91 -11.28
CA VAL A 100 14.63 6.86 -11.45
C VAL A 100 14.36 6.39 -12.87
N CYS A 101 13.57 5.35 -13.03
CA CYS A 101 13.24 4.76 -14.32
C CYS A 101 11.91 5.25 -14.90
N PHE A 102 10.99 5.71 -14.05
CA PHE A 102 9.68 6.22 -14.47
C PHE A 102 9.14 7.22 -13.45
N GLU A 103 8.26 8.08 -13.91
CA GLU A 103 7.52 9.01 -13.05
C GLU A 103 6.61 8.23 -12.09
N GLY A 104 6.64 8.59 -10.82
CA GLY A 104 5.91 7.88 -9.77
C GLY A 104 6.67 6.71 -9.14
N GLU A 105 7.93 6.49 -9.49
CA GLU A 105 8.76 5.52 -8.78
C GLU A 105 8.99 5.95 -7.33
N ILE A 106 8.93 4.99 -6.40
CA ILE A 106 9.05 5.28 -4.97
C ILE A 106 10.52 5.55 -4.63
N VAL A 107 10.79 6.70 -4.02
CA VAL A 107 12.13 7.11 -3.61
C VAL A 107 12.35 6.93 -2.11
N ALA A 108 11.33 7.22 -1.31
CA ALA A 108 11.38 7.07 0.14
C ALA A 108 10.00 6.80 0.71
N ALA A 109 9.95 6.26 1.94
CA ALA A 109 8.74 6.07 2.70
C ALA A 109 8.90 6.66 4.10
N VAL A 110 7.83 7.24 4.63
CA VAL A 110 7.78 7.78 5.99
C VAL A 110 6.63 7.13 6.73
N ALA A 111 6.90 6.63 7.93
CA ALA A 111 5.87 6.15 8.85
C ALA A 111 5.75 7.12 10.03
N ALA A 112 4.56 7.67 10.21
CA ALA A 112 4.27 8.65 11.25
C ALA A 112 2.91 8.39 11.90
N VAL A 113 2.70 8.95 13.10
CA VAL A 113 1.36 9.04 13.68
C VAL A 113 0.51 9.90 12.75
N ALA A 114 -0.72 9.45 12.47
CA ALA A 114 -1.63 10.10 11.54
C ALA A 114 -1.89 11.57 11.91
N PHE A 115 -1.08 12.45 11.35
CA PHE A 115 -1.33 13.89 11.30
C PHE A 115 -1.49 14.29 9.84
N CYS A 116 -2.69 14.53 9.47
CA CYS A 116 -3.24 14.43 8.11
C CYS A 116 -2.77 15.48 7.08
N GLY A 117 -1.78 16.26 7.27
CA GLY A 117 -1.36 17.28 6.30
C GLY A 117 0.15 17.49 6.20
N PHE A 118 0.87 17.07 7.19
CA PHE A 118 2.25 17.49 7.40
C PHE A 118 3.31 16.62 6.71
N VAL A 119 3.01 15.35 6.51
CA VAL A 119 3.98 14.39 5.95
C VAL A 119 4.21 14.58 4.44
N ALA A 120 3.25 15.15 3.72
CA ALA A 120 3.37 15.39 2.29
C ALA A 120 4.33 16.55 1.94
N ALA A 121 4.44 17.55 2.82
CA ALA A 121 5.29 18.72 2.59
C ALA A 121 6.78 18.49 2.93
N LEU A 122 7.09 17.37 3.54
CA LEU A 122 8.40 17.16 4.16
C LEU A 122 9.44 16.52 3.25
N ILE A 123 9.01 15.93 2.16
CA ILE A 123 9.89 15.29 1.19
C ILE A 123 9.74 16.05 -0.14
N ALA A 124 9.95 17.36 -0.11
CA ALA A 124 10.00 18.19 -1.32
C ALA A 124 11.41 18.19 -1.90
#